data_ba3aa10207b7687c45602d0561f2203b
#
_entry.id   ba3aa10207b7687c45602d0561f2203b
#
_cell.length_a   1.000
_cell.length_b   1.000
_cell.length_c   1.000
_cell.angle_alpha   90.00
_cell.angle_beta   90.00
_cell.angle_gamma   90.00
#
_symmetry.space_group_name_H-M   'P 1'
#
loop_
_entity.id
_entity.type
_entity.pdbx_description
1 polymer ?
#
loop_
_entity_poly.entity_id
_entity_poly.type
_entity_poly.pdbx_seq_one_letter_code
_entity_poly.pdbx_strand_id
1 'polypeptide(L)'
;MTLMTRRRAVFAGALATPMLARHGWAQGSYPGKQIRMVVPFAAAGTTDLLGRIVAQYLTEQWGQQVIVDNKTGAGGNVGAELVAKALPDGYTLLLGTVGTAVTNQYLYKNMPYDSVKSFAPVALVGEVANVLAVNPSFPAKTLPEFIAYCKQQGPNKVSYGSPAVGGTGHLAMEYLSELAGIKVEHVVYRGSSLVMKDLLAGHILTTMDNLPPYLQHIQSGALRALAVSSAKRWFSAPEVPTVAEQGYPGFDAAPWWYVAAPAGTPTDIVKKLSDEITKGVKSEAVIKKIRDAGAAELAGDSAALAKQMETENVKWKKVIEAAKLEPQ
;
A
#
# COMPACT_ATOMS: atom_id res chain seq x y z
N MET A 1 23.85 92.56 -44.97
CA MET A 1 24.60 91.31 -45.33
C MET A 1 24.99 90.63 -44.10
N THR A 2 24.23 89.61 -43.65
CA THR A 2 24.47 88.93 -42.41
C THR A 2 24.30 87.45 -42.64
N LEU A 3 25.38 86.70 -42.49
CA LEU A 3 25.45 85.25 -42.63
C LEU A 3 24.90 84.53 -41.40
N MET A 4 23.83 83.73 -41.58
CA MET A 4 23.28 82.85 -40.58
C MET A 4 24.03 81.51 -40.61
N THR A 5 24.74 81.20 -39.54
CA THR A 5 25.36 79.91 -39.28
C THR A 5 24.37 78.92 -38.60
N ARG A 6 24.01 77.87 -39.33
CA ARG A 6 23.17 76.79 -38.82
C ARG A 6 24.01 75.83 -37.93
N ARG A 7 23.71 75.77 -36.63
CA ARG A 7 24.24 74.71 -35.69
C ARG A 7 23.41 73.42 -35.87
N ARG A 8 24.06 72.34 -36.27
CA ARG A 8 23.50 70.99 -36.28
C ARG A 8 23.58 70.43 -34.89
N ALA A 9 22.43 70.13 -34.25
CA ALA A 9 22.34 69.36 -33.03
C ALA A 9 22.39 67.87 -33.37
N VAL A 10 23.40 67.18 -32.85
CA VAL A 10 23.49 65.73 -32.96
C VAL A 10 22.77 65.14 -31.77
N PHE A 11 21.62 64.47 -32.02
CA PHE A 11 20.94 63.66 -30.99
C PHE A 11 21.64 62.31 -30.85
N ALA A 12 22.36 62.10 -29.77
CA ALA A 12 22.86 60.81 -29.35
C ALA A 12 21.69 59.98 -28.76
N GLY A 13 21.11 59.06 -29.54
CA GLY A 13 20.12 58.12 -29.09
C GLY A 13 20.78 57.06 -28.17
N ALA A 14 20.47 57.10 -26.90
CA ALA A 14 20.84 56.05 -25.96
C ALA A 14 19.93 54.82 -26.22
N LEU A 15 20.49 53.75 -26.75
CA LEU A 15 19.85 52.42 -26.85
C LEU A 15 19.74 51.85 -25.45
N ALA A 16 18.58 52.01 -24.80
CA ALA A 16 18.23 51.29 -23.59
C ALA A 16 17.88 49.84 -23.96
N THR A 17 18.81 48.90 -23.81
CA THR A 17 18.54 47.49 -23.85
C THR A 17 17.67 47.12 -22.65
N PRO A 18 16.48 46.50 -22.84
CA PRO A 18 15.71 45.98 -21.73
C PRO A 18 16.49 44.81 -21.13
N MET A 19 17.08 44.97 -19.93
CA MET A 19 17.50 43.89 -19.08
C MET A 19 16.24 43.05 -18.77
N LEU A 20 16.03 41.97 -19.51
CA LEU A 20 15.15 40.89 -19.10
C LEU A 20 15.68 40.34 -17.80
N ALA A 21 15.19 40.90 -16.69
CA ALA A 21 15.34 40.30 -15.38
C ALA A 21 14.75 38.89 -15.49
N ARG A 22 15.64 37.90 -15.70
CA ARG A 22 15.31 36.50 -15.43
C ARG A 22 14.94 36.47 -13.95
N HIS A 23 13.65 36.53 -13.68
CA HIS A 23 13.13 36.10 -12.39
C HIS A 23 13.52 34.61 -12.26
N GLY A 24 14.72 34.39 -11.78
CA GLY A 24 15.05 33.10 -11.18
C GLY A 24 13.99 32.91 -10.09
N TRP A 25 13.04 32.06 -10.35
CA TRP A 25 12.19 31.54 -9.32
C TRP A 25 13.15 30.95 -8.31
N ALA A 26 13.35 31.68 -7.21
CA ALA A 26 13.96 31.11 -6.03
C ALA A 26 13.06 29.90 -5.70
N GLN A 27 13.49 28.72 -6.10
CA GLN A 27 12.87 27.46 -5.72
C GLN A 27 13.00 27.43 -4.18
N GLY A 28 11.96 27.96 -3.53
CA GLY A 28 11.85 27.86 -2.08
C GLY A 28 12.08 26.39 -1.69
N SER A 29 12.82 26.16 -0.63
CA SER A 29 13.15 24.79 -0.22
C SER A 29 11.87 23.98 -0.08
N TYR A 30 11.72 22.92 -0.89
CA TYR A 30 10.61 21.96 -0.70
C TYR A 30 10.70 21.30 0.69
N PRO A 31 9.58 21.15 1.43
CA PRO A 31 8.26 21.69 1.16
C PRO A 31 8.10 23.15 1.65
N GLY A 32 7.56 24.03 0.80
CA GLY A 32 7.26 25.43 1.15
C GLY A 32 5.79 25.69 1.44
N LYS A 33 4.92 24.68 1.30
CA LYS A 33 3.47 24.73 1.55
C LYS A 33 2.98 23.38 2.07
N GLN A 34 1.72 23.32 2.48
CA GLN A 34 1.04 22.11 2.94
C GLN A 34 1.09 20.99 1.90
N ILE A 35 1.34 19.76 2.36
CA ILE A 35 1.29 18.52 1.58
C ILE A 35 -0.03 17.81 1.86
N ARG A 36 -0.64 17.24 0.82
CA ARG A 36 -1.83 16.41 0.89
C ARG A 36 -1.44 14.94 0.69
N MET A 37 -1.70 14.10 1.67
CA MET A 37 -1.54 12.65 1.57
C MET A 37 -2.91 12.01 1.35
N VAL A 38 -3.16 11.55 0.15
CA VAL A 38 -4.39 10.85 -0.22
C VAL A 38 -4.32 9.42 0.28
N VAL A 39 -5.28 9.03 1.10
CA VAL A 39 -5.49 7.67 1.60
C VAL A 39 -6.73 7.10 0.92
N PRO A 40 -6.59 6.05 0.07
CA PRO A 40 -7.67 5.57 -0.79
C PRO A 40 -8.69 4.67 -0.07
N PHE A 41 -8.70 4.69 1.27
CA PHE A 41 -9.58 3.87 2.12
C PHE A 41 -10.22 4.71 3.23
N ALA A 42 -11.23 4.13 3.89
CA ALA A 42 -11.95 4.79 4.98
C ALA A 42 -11.04 5.13 6.17
N ALA A 43 -11.40 6.18 6.88
CA ALA A 43 -10.74 6.57 8.11
C ALA A 43 -10.78 5.45 9.17
N ALA A 44 -9.81 5.48 10.08
CA ALA A 44 -9.63 4.53 11.19
C ALA A 44 -9.25 3.08 10.79
N GLY A 45 -9.11 2.77 9.50
CA GLY A 45 -8.50 1.52 9.04
C GLY A 45 -6.96 1.58 9.08
N THR A 46 -6.30 0.41 8.95
CA THR A 46 -4.83 0.32 9.00
C THR A 46 -4.15 1.28 8.00
N THR A 47 -4.70 1.40 6.78
CA THR A 47 -4.15 2.34 5.77
C THR A 47 -4.21 3.78 6.24
N ASP A 48 -5.32 4.20 6.85
CA ASP A 48 -5.48 5.56 7.39
C ASP A 48 -4.52 5.81 8.57
N LEU A 49 -4.41 4.85 9.48
CA LEU A 49 -3.50 4.95 10.63
C LEU A 49 -2.05 5.10 10.17
N LEU A 50 -1.59 4.29 9.21
CA LEU A 50 -0.25 4.40 8.66
C LEU A 50 -0.04 5.75 7.94
N GLY A 51 -1.05 6.22 7.20
CA GLY A 51 -1.03 7.54 6.57
C GLY A 51 -0.85 8.67 7.56
N ARG A 52 -1.58 8.62 8.66
CA ARG A 52 -1.48 9.61 9.75
C ARG A 52 -0.13 9.56 10.48
N ILE A 53 0.42 8.36 10.69
CA ILE A 53 1.76 8.20 11.29
C ILE A 53 2.83 8.86 10.42
N VAL A 54 2.82 8.59 9.10
CA VAL A 54 3.77 9.20 8.14
C VAL A 54 3.53 10.71 8.04
N ALA A 55 2.27 11.15 7.93
CA ALA A 55 1.92 12.56 7.83
C ALA A 55 2.34 13.36 9.08
N GLN A 56 2.12 12.81 10.26
CA GLN A 56 2.55 13.42 11.52
C GLN A 56 4.07 13.52 11.58
N TYR A 57 4.79 12.43 11.27
CA TYR A 57 6.24 12.43 11.27
C TYR A 57 6.81 13.51 10.33
N LEU A 58 6.34 13.56 9.07
CA LEU A 58 6.79 14.57 8.11
C LEU A 58 6.46 16.00 8.56
N THR A 59 5.30 16.22 9.18
CA THR A 59 4.91 17.53 9.75
C THR A 59 5.89 17.96 10.83
N GLU A 60 6.26 17.05 11.74
CA GLU A 60 7.20 17.30 12.82
C GLU A 60 8.62 17.60 12.29
N GLN A 61 9.06 16.90 11.24
CA GLN A 61 10.41 17.09 10.68
C GLN A 61 10.54 18.35 9.83
N TRP A 62 9.50 18.74 9.10
CA TRP A 62 9.60 19.82 8.11
C TRP A 62 8.93 21.13 8.54
N GLY A 63 8.15 21.11 9.63
CA GLY A 63 7.36 22.28 10.06
C GLY A 63 6.27 22.69 9.08
N GLN A 64 6.02 21.88 8.04
CA GLN A 64 4.94 22.07 7.07
C GLN A 64 3.88 20.99 7.28
N GLN A 65 2.61 21.39 7.31
CA GLN A 65 1.53 20.44 7.54
C GLN A 65 1.42 19.41 6.42
N VAL A 66 1.31 18.14 6.80
CA VAL A 66 0.91 17.05 5.93
C VAL A 66 -0.47 16.58 6.38
N ILE A 67 -1.48 16.80 5.55
CA ILE A 67 -2.86 16.41 5.88
C ILE A 67 -3.26 15.12 5.17
N VAL A 68 -3.95 14.24 5.90
CA VAL A 68 -4.54 13.03 5.36
C VAL A 68 -5.92 13.35 4.78
N ASP A 69 -6.15 12.91 3.54
CA ASP A 69 -7.42 13.06 2.82
C ASP A 69 -7.92 11.71 2.34
N ASN A 70 -8.96 11.18 2.96
CA ASN A 70 -9.53 9.88 2.64
C ASN A 70 -10.41 9.95 1.38
N LYS A 71 -10.04 9.21 0.31
CA LYS A 71 -10.76 9.12 -0.97
C LYS A 71 -11.05 7.68 -1.33
N THR A 72 -12.16 7.17 -0.85
CA THR A 72 -12.55 5.77 -0.96
C THR A 72 -13.22 5.43 -2.29
N GLY A 73 -13.14 4.17 -2.71
CA GLY A 73 -13.89 3.62 -3.84
C GLY A 73 -13.05 2.69 -4.72
N ALA A 74 -13.72 1.72 -5.35
CA ALA A 74 -13.16 0.78 -6.32
C ALA A 74 -11.80 0.17 -5.90
N GLY A 75 -11.73 -0.42 -4.69
CA GLY A 75 -10.48 -1.01 -4.18
C GLY A 75 -9.33 -0.03 -4.01
N GLY A 76 -9.62 1.27 -3.84
CA GLY A 76 -8.63 2.33 -3.73
C GLY A 76 -8.32 3.06 -5.05
N ASN A 77 -8.89 2.61 -6.17
CA ASN A 77 -8.61 3.19 -7.49
C ASN A 77 -9.03 4.67 -7.58
N VAL A 78 -10.12 5.08 -6.90
CA VAL A 78 -10.57 6.47 -6.89
C VAL A 78 -9.52 7.41 -6.29
N GLY A 79 -8.96 7.05 -5.14
CA GLY A 79 -7.91 7.86 -4.50
C GLY A 79 -6.59 7.82 -5.28
N ALA A 80 -6.22 6.67 -5.83
CA ALA A 80 -5.03 6.52 -6.65
C ALA A 80 -5.12 7.32 -7.95
N GLU A 81 -6.27 7.32 -8.64
CA GLU A 81 -6.53 8.14 -9.83
C GLU A 81 -6.37 9.65 -9.55
N LEU A 82 -6.89 10.12 -8.41
CA LEU A 82 -6.76 11.52 -8.03
C LEU A 82 -5.28 11.92 -7.94
N VAL A 83 -4.43 11.07 -7.35
CA VAL A 83 -2.99 11.34 -7.26
C VAL A 83 -2.32 11.20 -8.62
N ALA A 84 -2.65 10.18 -9.41
CA ALA A 84 -2.09 9.98 -10.76
C ALA A 84 -2.32 11.20 -11.68
N LYS A 85 -3.42 11.94 -11.48
CA LYS A 85 -3.79 13.15 -12.25
C LYS A 85 -3.36 14.46 -11.58
N ALA A 86 -2.75 14.42 -10.40
CA ALA A 86 -2.31 15.62 -9.71
C ALA A 86 -1.06 16.23 -10.35
N LEU A 87 -0.76 17.49 -10.01
CA LEU A 87 0.49 18.12 -10.44
C LEU A 87 1.70 17.38 -9.88
N PRO A 88 2.73 17.15 -10.69
CA PRO A 88 3.93 16.43 -10.27
C PRO A 88 4.91 17.37 -9.51
N ASP A 89 4.42 18.03 -8.47
CA ASP A 89 5.15 19.01 -7.67
C ASP A 89 5.51 18.51 -6.26
N GLY A 90 5.17 17.24 -5.94
CA GLY A 90 5.43 16.63 -4.64
C GLY A 90 4.45 17.00 -3.53
N TYR A 91 3.44 17.84 -3.79
CA TYR A 91 2.49 18.28 -2.77
C TYR A 91 1.19 17.46 -2.71
N THR A 92 1.04 16.49 -3.60
CA THR A 92 -0.03 15.48 -3.51
C THR A 92 0.62 14.10 -3.56
N LEU A 93 0.47 13.33 -2.50
CA LEU A 93 1.07 12.00 -2.33
C LEU A 93 -0.03 10.95 -2.17
N LEU A 94 0.26 9.74 -2.58
CA LEU A 94 -0.57 8.56 -2.34
C LEU A 94 0.03 7.74 -1.19
N LEU A 95 -0.77 7.39 -0.19
CA LEU A 95 -0.48 6.23 0.64
C LEU A 95 -1.23 5.05 0.05
N GLY A 96 -0.56 4.27 -0.75
CA GLY A 96 -1.12 3.14 -1.47
C GLY A 96 -0.92 1.79 -0.77
N THR A 97 -1.54 0.78 -1.35
CA THR A 97 -1.45 -0.63 -0.93
C THR A 97 -1.01 -1.50 -2.11
N VAL A 98 -0.67 -2.76 -1.86
CA VAL A 98 -0.42 -3.74 -2.92
C VAL A 98 -1.56 -3.77 -3.96
N GLY A 99 -2.81 -3.52 -3.55
CA GLY A 99 -3.95 -3.38 -4.45
C GLY A 99 -3.72 -2.31 -5.51
N THR A 100 -3.50 -1.08 -5.06
CA THR A 100 -3.30 0.07 -5.96
C THR A 100 -2.00 0.03 -6.74
N ALA A 101 -0.96 -0.64 -6.23
CA ALA A 101 0.34 -0.76 -6.88
C ALA A 101 0.39 -1.89 -7.92
N VAL A 102 -0.32 -3.01 -7.66
CA VAL A 102 -0.07 -4.27 -8.37
C VAL A 102 -1.35 -4.99 -8.78
N THR A 103 -2.24 -5.35 -7.83
CA THR A 103 -3.26 -6.35 -8.12
C THR A 103 -4.50 -5.81 -8.81
N ASN A 104 -4.84 -4.53 -8.61
CA ASN A 104 -6.06 -3.95 -9.18
C ASN A 104 -6.07 -3.95 -10.72
N GLN A 105 -4.93 -3.81 -11.38
CA GLN A 105 -4.84 -3.88 -12.84
C GLN A 105 -5.30 -5.22 -13.43
N TYR A 106 -5.32 -6.28 -12.63
CA TYR A 106 -5.78 -7.61 -13.01
C TYR A 106 -7.21 -7.90 -12.57
N LEU A 107 -7.74 -7.11 -11.61
CA LEU A 107 -9.03 -7.33 -10.96
C LEU A 107 -10.12 -6.34 -11.39
N TYR A 108 -9.76 -5.29 -12.12
CA TYR A 108 -10.69 -4.28 -12.63
C TYR A 108 -10.56 -4.14 -14.15
N LYS A 109 -11.69 -4.23 -14.88
CA LYS A 109 -11.73 -4.07 -16.34
C LYS A 109 -11.29 -2.70 -16.81
N ASN A 110 -11.68 -1.67 -16.07
CA ASN A 110 -11.44 -0.28 -16.42
C ASN A 110 -10.55 0.37 -15.35
N MET A 111 -9.24 0.27 -15.52
CA MET A 111 -8.29 0.96 -14.65
C MET A 111 -8.16 2.42 -15.06
N PRO A 112 -8.39 3.38 -14.13
CA PRO A 112 -8.31 4.80 -14.45
C PRO A 112 -6.88 5.35 -14.44
N TYR A 113 -5.88 4.53 -14.14
CA TYR A 113 -4.45 4.84 -14.14
C TYR A 113 -3.63 3.59 -14.51
N ASP A 114 -2.39 3.81 -14.92
CA ASP A 114 -1.39 2.75 -15.09
C ASP A 114 -0.58 2.64 -13.77
N SER A 115 -0.65 1.48 -13.11
CA SER A 115 -0.03 1.28 -11.80
C SER A 115 1.50 1.42 -11.80
N VAL A 116 2.14 1.25 -12.96
CA VAL A 116 3.60 1.38 -13.14
C VAL A 116 3.99 2.78 -13.60
N LYS A 117 3.25 3.35 -14.57
CA LYS A 117 3.66 4.59 -15.26
C LYS A 117 3.08 5.86 -14.65
N SER A 118 1.96 5.76 -13.91
CA SER A 118 1.29 6.95 -13.37
C SER A 118 1.90 7.49 -12.08
N PHE A 119 2.85 6.77 -11.49
CA PHE A 119 3.45 7.13 -10.21
C PHE A 119 4.97 7.14 -10.22
N ALA A 120 5.55 8.01 -9.40
CA ALA A 120 6.93 7.96 -8.98
C ALA A 120 6.99 7.26 -7.62
N PRO A 121 7.61 6.07 -7.47
CA PRO A 121 7.78 5.38 -6.20
C PRO A 121 8.57 6.25 -5.22
N VAL A 122 8.12 6.34 -3.96
CA VAL A 122 8.80 7.14 -2.92
C VAL A 122 9.38 6.24 -1.84
N ALA A 123 8.56 5.52 -1.09
CA ALA A 123 9.05 4.68 0.02
C ALA A 123 8.06 3.58 0.39
N LEU A 124 8.56 2.47 0.92
CA LEU A 124 7.80 1.49 1.69
C LEU A 124 7.56 2.02 3.10
N VAL A 125 6.42 1.66 3.70
CA VAL A 125 6.01 2.16 5.03
C VAL A 125 5.82 1.03 6.03
N GLY A 126 5.08 0.01 5.66
CA GLY A 126 4.73 -1.06 6.57
C GLY A 126 4.06 -2.23 5.86
N GLU A 127 3.92 -3.31 6.61
CA GLU A 127 3.23 -4.53 6.17
C GLU A 127 2.35 -5.08 7.28
N VAL A 128 1.44 -6.01 6.96
CA VAL A 128 0.66 -6.76 7.94
C VAL A 128 0.60 -8.22 7.51
N ALA A 129 0.62 -9.17 8.45
CA ALA A 129 0.38 -10.57 8.09
C ALA A 129 -1.12 -10.82 7.90
N ASN A 130 -1.51 -11.65 6.93
CA ASN A 130 -2.76 -12.37 7.01
C ASN A 130 -2.59 -13.61 7.90
N VAL A 131 -3.67 -14.06 8.51
CA VAL A 131 -3.72 -15.29 9.28
C VAL A 131 -4.73 -16.26 8.68
N LEU A 132 -4.30 -17.50 8.49
CA LEU A 132 -5.23 -18.61 8.33
C LEU A 132 -5.71 -19.01 9.72
N ALA A 133 -6.94 -18.59 10.05
CA ALA A 133 -7.56 -18.91 11.32
C ALA A 133 -8.79 -19.80 11.13
N VAL A 134 -9.04 -20.67 12.12
CA VAL A 134 -10.16 -21.59 12.10
C VAL A 134 -10.96 -21.50 13.41
N ASN A 135 -12.26 -21.78 13.29
CA ASN A 135 -13.08 -22.07 14.47
C ASN A 135 -12.53 -23.33 15.19
N PRO A 136 -12.50 -23.41 16.53
CA PRO A 136 -11.98 -24.57 17.26
C PRO A 136 -12.66 -25.90 16.90
N SER A 137 -13.90 -25.88 16.38
CA SER A 137 -14.61 -27.08 15.89
C SER A 137 -14.08 -27.64 14.57
N PHE A 138 -13.26 -26.86 13.84
CA PHE A 138 -12.62 -27.35 12.61
C PHE A 138 -11.58 -28.44 12.93
N PRO A 139 -11.55 -29.56 12.18
CA PRO A 139 -10.73 -30.71 12.57
C PRO A 139 -9.22 -30.47 12.59
N ALA A 140 -8.71 -29.58 11.72
CA ALA A 140 -7.27 -29.32 11.61
C ALA A 140 -6.76 -28.41 12.75
N LYS A 141 -5.56 -28.73 13.25
CA LYS A 141 -4.82 -27.96 14.26
C LYS A 141 -3.56 -27.31 13.70
N THR A 142 -3.13 -27.72 12.53
CA THR A 142 -1.93 -27.23 11.83
C THR A 142 -2.24 -26.99 10.35
N LEU A 143 -1.38 -26.24 9.64
CA LEU A 143 -1.55 -26.06 8.18
C LEU A 143 -1.43 -27.38 7.42
N PRO A 144 -0.48 -28.30 7.69
CA PRO A 144 -0.46 -29.59 7.03
C PRO A 144 -1.75 -30.40 7.20
N GLU A 145 -2.36 -30.39 8.40
CA GLU A 145 -3.64 -31.05 8.66
C GLU A 145 -4.78 -30.37 7.89
N PHE A 146 -4.79 -29.03 7.79
CA PHE A 146 -5.75 -28.28 6.97
C PHE A 146 -5.67 -28.70 5.50
N ILE A 147 -4.46 -28.75 4.95
CA ILE A 147 -4.24 -29.16 3.55
C ILE A 147 -4.69 -30.63 3.33
N ALA A 148 -4.32 -31.53 4.25
CA ALA A 148 -4.73 -32.93 4.19
C ALA A 148 -6.26 -33.06 4.22
N TYR A 149 -6.92 -32.32 5.12
CA TYR A 149 -8.37 -32.28 5.22
C TYR A 149 -9.03 -31.77 3.94
N CYS A 150 -8.54 -30.67 3.35
CA CYS A 150 -9.05 -30.16 2.09
C CYS A 150 -8.92 -31.17 0.95
N LYS A 151 -7.79 -31.87 0.87
CA LYS A 151 -7.58 -32.95 -0.13
C LYS A 151 -8.54 -34.11 0.07
N GLN A 152 -8.79 -34.52 1.32
CA GLN A 152 -9.70 -35.60 1.67
C GLN A 152 -11.16 -35.26 1.32
N GLN A 153 -11.62 -34.05 1.59
CA GLN A 153 -12.99 -33.60 1.30
C GLN A 153 -13.24 -33.44 -0.20
N GLY A 154 -12.19 -33.11 -0.96
CA GLY A 154 -12.28 -32.84 -2.38
C GLY A 154 -12.49 -31.37 -2.72
N PRO A 155 -12.50 -31.02 -4.02
CA PRO A 155 -12.57 -29.65 -4.50
C PRO A 155 -13.81 -28.90 -4.01
N ASN A 156 -13.63 -27.67 -3.51
CA ASN A 156 -14.68 -26.73 -3.10
C ASN A 156 -15.65 -27.27 -2.02
N LYS A 157 -15.20 -28.21 -1.19
CA LYS A 157 -15.96 -28.73 -0.05
C LYS A 157 -15.60 -28.08 1.27
N VAL A 158 -14.46 -27.40 1.31
CA VAL A 158 -14.04 -26.56 2.43
C VAL A 158 -14.16 -25.11 1.98
N SER A 159 -14.91 -24.32 2.72
CA SER A 159 -15.07 -22.89 2.44
C SER A 159 -14.23 -22.05 3.38
N TYR A 160 -13.83 -20.86 2.93
CA TYR A 160 -13.19 -19.84 3.76
C TYR A 160 -13.81 -18.46 3.53
N GLY A 161 -13.88 -17.66 4.60
CA GLY A 161 -14.33 -16.28 4.52
C GLY A 161 -13.19 -15.32 4.25
N SER A 162 -13.41 -14.28 3.46
CA SER A 162 -12.55 -13.09 3.40
C SER A 162 -13.36 -11.81 3.16
N PRO A 163 -12.81 -10.62 3.49
CA PRO A 163 -13.58 -9.37 3.48
C PRO A 163 -13.86 -8.79 2.09
N ALA A 164 -13.23 -9.31 1.03
CA ALA A 164 -13.44 -8.81 -0.33
C ALA A 164 -12.93 -9.79 -1.40
N VAL A 165 -13.52 -9.77 -2.58
CA VAL A 165 -12.91 -10.38 -3.77
C VAL A 165 -11.65 -9.61 -4.15
N GLY A 166 -10.56 -10.34 -4.44
CA GLY A 166 -9.26 -9.72 -4.76
C GLY A 166 -8.57 -9.02 -3.58
N GLY A 167 -9.17 -9.08 -2.39
CA GLY A 167 -8.50 -8.63 -1.17
C GLY A 167 -7.29 -9.52 -0.83
N THR A 168 -6.41 -9.02 0.04
CA THR A 168 -5.15 -9.71 0.35
C THR A 168 -5.34 -11.08 0.97
N GLY A 169 -6.37 -11.27 1.79
CA GLY A 169 -6.73 -12.59 2.33
C GLY A 169 -7.21 -13.56 1.25
N HIS A 170 -8.06 -13.09 0.32
CA HIS A 170 -8.47 -13.90 -0.82
C HIS A 170 -7.26 -14.35 -1.66
N LEU A 171 -6.42 -13.39 -2.08
CA LEU A 171 -5.25 -13.69 -2.91
C LEU A 171 -4.22 -14.57 -2.18
N ALA A 172 -4.06 -14.40 -0.86
CA ALA A 172 -3.17 -15.25 -0.05
C ALA A 172 -3.68 -16.71 0.00
N MET A 173 -5.01 -16.90 0.12
CA MET A 173 -5.59 -18.24 0.09
C MET A 173 -5.50 -18.88 -1.31
N GLU A 174 -5.73 -18.11 -2.37
CA GLU A 174 -5.56 -18.61 -3.76
C GLU A 174 -4.11 -19.01 -4.03
N TYR A 175 -3.15 -18.21 -3.57
CA TYR A 175 -1.73 -18.53 -3.69
C TYR A 175 -1.35 -19.81 -2.92
N LEU A 176 -1.85 -19.95 -1.68
CA LEU A 176 -1.67 -21.18 -0.91
C LEU A 176 -2.32 -22.37 -1.62
N SER A 177 -3.51 -22.18 -2.15
CA SER A 177 -4.28 -23.23 -2.84
C SER A 177 -3.58 -23.74 -4.09
N GLU A 178 -2.98 -22.82 -4.88
CA GLU A 178 -2.15 -23.17 -6.04
C GLU A 178 -0.95 -24.04 -5.62
N LEU A 179 -0.18 -23.56 -4.63
CA LEU A 179 1.02 -24.27 -4.17
C LEU A 179 0.71 -25.62 -3.52
N ALA A 180 -0.39 -25.71 -2.77
CA ALA A 180 -0.78 -26.92 -2.04
C ALA A 180 -1.56 -27.94 -2.90
N GLY A 181 -1.99 -27.53 -4.10
CA GLY A 181 -2.83 -28.36 -4.97
C GLY A 181 -4.20 -28.67 -4.34
N ILE A 182 -4.80 -27.69 -3.67
CA ILE A 182 -6.16 -27.76 -3.10
C ILE A 182 -7.10 -26.80 -3.82
N LYS A 183 -8.41 -26.99 -3.64
CA LYS A 183 -9.43 -26.04 -4.06
C LYS A 183 -10.40 -25.82 -2.91
N VAL A 184 -10.49 -24.58 -2.46
CA VAL A 184 -11.39 -24.13 -1.39
C VAL A 184 -12.39 -23.13 -1.94
N GLU A 185 -13.58 -23.09 -1.36
CA GLU A 185 -14.65 -22.19 -1.81
C GLU A 185 -14.53 -20.85 -1.09
N HIS A 186 -14.51 -19.77 -1.86
CA HIS A 186 -14.45 -18.42 -1.31
C HIS A 186 -15.83 -17.88 -0.95
N VAL A 187 -16.05 -17.59 0.33
CA VAL A 187 -17.24 -16.89 0.83
C VAL A 187 -16.90 -15.42 1.05
N VAL A 188 -17.50 -14.57 0.22
CA VAL A 188 -17.20 -13.13 0.19
C VAL A 188 -18.01 -12.38 1.23
N TYR A 189 -17.35 -11.59 2.06
CA TYR A 189 -17.97 -10.67 3.02
C TYR A 189 -17.72 -9.21 2.64
N ARG A 190 -18.46 -8.30 3.27
CA ARG A 190 -18.25 -6.86 3.14
C ARG A 190 -17.50 -6.31 4.36
N GLY A 191 -16.30 -6.85 4.61
CA GLY A 191 -15.43 -6.44 5.71
C GLY A 191 -15.16 -7.52 6.75
N SER A 192 -13.99 -7.41 7.41
CA SER A 192 -13.48 -8.39 8.39
C SER A 192 -14.38 -8.60 9.60
N SER A 193 -15.15 -7.58 10.01
CA SER A 193 -16.07 -7.71 11.17
C SER A 193 -17.20 -8.72 10.94
N LEU A 194 -17.69 -8.83 9.71
CA LEU A 194 -18.70 -9.81 9.33
C LEU A 194 -18.10 -11.21 9.23
N VAL A 195 -16.90 -11.35 8.66
CA VAL A 195 -16.15 -12.61 8.64
C VAL A 195 -15.94 -13.11 10.07
N MET A 196 -15.46 -12.23 10.95
CA MET A 196 -15.20 -12.54 12.36
C MET A 196 -16.43 -13.03 13.08
N LYS A 197 -17.57 -12.34 12.92
CA LYS A 197 -18.83 -12.70 13.54
C LYS A 197 -19.25 -14.13 13.16
N ASP A 198 -19.23 -14.45 11.87
CA ASP A 198 -19.67 -15.74 11.36
C ASP A 198 -18.66 -16.86 11.68
N LEU A 199 -17.37 -16.54 11.73
CA LEU A 199 -16.33 -17.49 12.14
C LEU A 199 -16.45 -17.85 13.62
N LEU A 200 -16.70 -16.89 14.50
CA LEU A 200 -16.90 -17.14 15.94
C LEU A 200 -18.20 -17.91 16.19
N ALA A 201 -19.24 -17.63 15.43
CA ALA A 201 -20.52 -18.34 15.53
C ALA A 201 -20.49 -19.77 14.90
N GLY A 202 -19.43 -20.10 14.15
CA GLY A 202 -19.31 -21.39 13.44
C GLY A 202 -20.15 -21.49 12.15
N HIS A 203 -20.66 -20.38 11.63
CA HIS A 203 -21.35 -20.35 10.33
C HIS A 203 -20.39 -20.58 9.18
N ILE A 204 -19.17 -20.07 9.30
CA ILE A 204 -17.99 -20.49 8.53
C ILE A 204 -16.96 -21.04 9.49
N LEU A 205 -16.10 -21.94 9.02
CA LEU A 205 -15.12 -22.59 9.91
C LEU A 205 -13.70 -22.14 9.66
N THR A 206 -13.43 -21.43 8.58
CA THR A 206 -12.07 -20.99 8.22
C THR A 206 -12.07 -19.59 7.62
N THR A 207 -10.98 -18.86 7.80
CA THR A 207 -10.75 -17.54 7.21
C THR A 207 -9.29 -17.36 6.84
N MET A 208 -9.03 -16.53 5.81
CA MET A 208 -7.73 -15.92 5.56
C MET A 208 -7.94 -14.42 5.51
N ASP A 209 -7.43 -13.69 6.50
CA ASP A 209 -7.65 -12.24 6.64
C ASP A 209 -6.51 -11.60 7.44
N ASN A 210 -6.45 -10.27 7.49
CA ASN A 210 -5.45 -9.53 8.27
C ASN A 210 -5.47 -9.96 9.75
N LEU A 211 -4.32 -10.29 10.30
CA LEU A 211 -4.19 -10.82 11.66
C LEU A 211 -4.69 -9.89 12.78
N PRO A 212 -4.45 -8.56 12.77
CA PRO A 212 -4.70 -7.73 13.96
C PRO A 212 -6.12 -7.84 14.53
N PRO A 213 -7.21 -7.83 13.75
CA PRO A 213 -8.56 -7.99 14.29
C PRO A 213 -8.81 -9.34 14.99
N TYR A 214 -8.06 -10.38 14.60
CA TYR A 214 -8.24 -11.75 15.10
C TYR A 214 -7.41 -12.07 16.33
N LEU A 215 -6.39 -11.24 16.63
CA LEU A 215 -5.37 -11.54 17.63
C LEU A 215 -5.93 -11.87 19.01
N GLN A 216 -6.84 -11.05 19.52
CA GLN A 216 -7.46 -11.29 20.85
C GLN A 216 -8.26 -12.59 20.90
N HIS A 217 -8.94 -12.96 19.82
CA HIS A 217 -9.70 -14.20 19.73
C HIS A 217 -8.79 -15.43 19.62
N ILE A 218 -7.62 -15.28 18.99
CA ILE A 218 -6.59 -16.33 18.94
C ILE A 218 -5.97 -16.51 20.33
N GLN A 219 -5.60 -15.43 20.99
CA GLN A 219 -5.00 -15.46 22.34
C GLN A 219 -5.94 -16.02 23.40
N SER A 220 -7.24 -15.77 23.30
CA SER A 220 -8.26 -16.33 24.20
C SER A 220 -8.64 -17.78 23.88
N GLY A 221 -8.16 -18.35 22.75
CA GLY A 221 -8.55 -19.68 22.27
C GLY A 221 -9.93 -19.76 21.63
N ALA A 222 -10.63 -18.64 21.46
CA ALA A 222 -11.91 -18.57 20.73
C ALA A 222 -11.74 -18.87 19.23
N LEU A 223 -10.54 -18.65 18.70
CA LEU A 223 -10.12 -19.06 17.36
C LEU A 223 -8.75 -19.75 17.45
N ARG A 224 -8.43 -20.56 16.45
CA ARG A 224 -7.10 -21.18 16.29
C ARG A 224 -6.43 -20.64 15.06
N ALA A 225 -5.22 -20.07 15.21
CA ALA A 225 -4.37 -19.73 14.09
C ALA A 225 -3.57 -20.95 13.63
N LEU A 226 -3.58 -21.21 12.33
CA LEU A 226 -2.84 -22.31 11.73
C LEU A 226 -1.54 -21.85 11.08
N ALA A 227 -1.53 -20.65 10.48
CA ALA A 227 -0.36 -20.05 9.84
C ALA A 227 -0.54 -18.55 9.67
N VAL A 228 0.58 -17.82 9.59
CA VAL A 228 0.63 -16.45 9.08
C VAL A 228 1.20 -16.42 7.67
N SER A 229 0.73 -15.47 6.85
CA SER A 229 1.10 -15.37 5.43
C SER A 229 2.40 -14.63 5.17
N SER A 230 3.00 -14.01 6.19
CA SER A 230 4.25 -13.27 6.09
C SER A 230 5.46 -14.18 5.98
N ALA A 231 6.55 -13.69 5.39
CA ALA A 231 7.80 -14.43 5.26
C ALA A 231 8.42 -14.83 6.62
N LYS A 232 8.12 -14.06 7.67
CA LYS A 232 8.58 -14.29 9.05
C LYS A 232 7.39 -14.37 9.98
N ARG A 233 7.55 -15.06 11.14
CA ARG A 233 6.55 -15.05 12.19
C ARG A 233 6.22 -13.63 12.62
N TRP A 234 4.94 -13.41 12.91
CA TRP A 234 4.47 -12.09 13.25
C TRP A 234 4.80 -11.73 14.69
N PHE A 235 5.27 -10.51 14.90
CA PHE A 235 5.77 -10.04 16.19
C PHE A 235 4.74 -10.12 17.34
N SER A 236 3.44 -9.99 17.05
CA SER A 236 2.36 -10.07 18.04
C SER A 236 1.74 -11.47 18.19
N ALA A 237 2.20 -12.44 17.39
CA ALA A 237 1.81 -13.85 17.44
C ALA A 237 3.00 -14.76 17.08
N PRO A 238 4.13 -14.67 17.82
CA PRO A 238 5.37 -15.38 17.47
C PRO A 238 5.24 -16.91 17.58
N GLU A 239 4.24 -17.39 18.30
CA GLU A 239 3.90 -18.81 18.39
C GLU A 239 3.27 -19.38 17.13
N VAL A 240 2.67 -18.52 16.26
CA VAL A 240 2.02 -18.96 15.03
C VAL A 240 3.07 -19.12 13.92
N PRO A 241 3.27 -20.32 13.38
CA PRO A 241 4.25 -20.53 12.32
C PRO A 241 3.82 -19.87 11.02
N THR A 242 4.78 -19.57 10.14
CA THR A 242 4.49 -19.09 8.80
C THR A 242 4.04 -20.23 7.88
N VAL A 243 3.38 -19.89 6.77
CA VAL A 243 3.10 -20.86 5.69
C VAL A 243 4.42 -21.43 5.15
N ALA A 244 5.47 -20.58 5.02
CA ALA A 244 6.78 -21.00 4.54
C ALA A 244 7.43 -22.06 5.44
N GLU A 245 7.37 -21.92 6.78
CA GLU A 245 7.89 -22.89 7.75
C GLU A 245 7.17 -24.25 7.69
N GLN A 246 5.93 -24.27 7.17
CA GLN A 246 5.07 -25.46 7.15
C GLN A 246 5.03 -26.16 5.78
N GLY A 247 6.09 -26.05 4.98
CA GLY A 247 6.28 -26.84 3.77
C GLY A 247 6.14 -26.07 2.45
N TYR A 248 5.98 -24.74 2.50
CA TYR A 248 5.88 -23.89 1.32
C TYR A 248 6.99 -22.81 1.31
N PRO A 249 8.27 -23.20 1.18
CA PRO A 249 9.39 -22.28 1.27
C PRO A 249 9.26 -21.14 0.24
N GLY A 250 9.53 -19.92 0.67
CA GLY A 250 9.37 -18.72 -0.16
C GLY A 250 7.95 -18.17 -0.23
N PHE A 251 6.99 -18.77 0.47
CA PHE A 251 5.66 -18.19 0.59
C PHE A 251 5.73 -16.87 1.36
N ASP A 252 5.27 -15.81 0.72
CA ASP A 252 5.06 -14.49 1.31
C ASP A 252 3.88 -13.83 0.60
N ALA A 253 2.84 -13.54 1.36
CA ALA A 253 1.60 -12.89 0.91
C ALA A 253 1.15 -11.84 1.94
N ALA A 254 2.09 -11.15 2.56
CA ALA A 254 1.81 -10.04 3.46
C ALA A 254 1.38 -8.80 2.65
N PRO A 255 0.22 -8.19 2.91
CA PRO A 255 -0.11 -6.89 2.36
C PRO A 255 0.84 -5.81 2.88
N TRP A 256 1.21 -4.90 1.98
CA TRP A 256 2.15 -3.82 2.28
C TRP A 256 1.65 -2.47 1.80
N TRP A 257 2.18 -1.41 2.42
CA TRP A 257 1.84 -0.01 2.18
C TRP A 257 3.05 0.77 1.73
N TYR A 258 2.80 1.75 0.87
CA TYR A 258 3.83 2.59 0.28
C TYR A 258 3.37 4.03 0.10
N VAL A 259 4.33 4.94 -0.04
CA VAL A 259 4.09 6.29 -0.50
C VAL A 259 4.57 6.43 -1.94
N ALA A 260 3.76 7.08 -2.77
CA ALA A 260 4.12 7.47 -4.12
C ALA A 260 3.68 8.91 -4.42
N ALA A 261 4.37 9.54 -5.37
CA ALA A 261 4.04 10.82 -5.95
C ALA A 261 3.51 10.64 -7.38
N PRO A 262 2.89 11.64 -8.01
CA PRO A 262 2.55 11.60 -9.43
C PRO A 262 3.79 11.37 -10.30
N ALA A 263 3.63 10.67 -11.41
CA ALA A 263 4.70 10.52 -12.41
C ALA A 263 5.19 11.89 -12.89
N GLY A 264 6.50 12.02 -13.11
CA GLY A 264 7.13 13.30 -13.50
C GLY A 264 7.46 14.23 -12.33
N THR A 265 7.18 13.83 -11.08
CA THR A 265 7.68 14.58 -9.89
C THR A 265 9.20 14.65 -9.95
N PRO A 266 9.83 15.85 -9.77
CA PRO A 266 11.26 16.03 -9.83
C PRO A 266 12.02 15.05 -8.93
N THR A 267 13.13 14.52 -9.43
CA THR A 267 13.89 13.45 -8.75
C THR A 267 14.49 13.88 -7.41
N ASP A 268 14.83 15.14 -7.25
CA ASP A 268 15.30 15.73 -5.99
C ASP A 268 14.18 15.77 -4.93
N ILE A 269 12.94 16.06 -5.34
CA ILE A 269 11.77 16.01 -4.46
C ILE A 269 11.47 14.56 -4.06
N VAL A 270 11.44 13.63 -5.03
CA VAL A 270 11.23 12.19 -4.75
C VAL A 270 12.30 11.68 -3.79
N LYS A 271 13.57 12.04 -4.04
CA LYS A 271 14.67 11.64 -3.16
C LYS A 271 14.51 12.19 -1.74
N LYS A 272 14.16 13.47 -1.60
CA LYS A 272 13.96 14.09 -0.28
C LYS A 272 12.82 13.44 0.50
N LEU A 273 11.69 13.15 -0.18
CA LEU A 273 10.57 12.41 0.39
C LEU A 273 10.99 10.99 0.81
N SER A 274 11.69 10.29 -0.07
CA SER A 274 12.15 8.92 0.15
C SER A 274 13.10 8.81 1.34
N ASP A 275 14.12 9.67 1.38
CA ASP A 275 15.11 9.68 2.46
C ASP A 275 14.43 9.95 3.81
N GLU A 276 13.55 10.96 3.90
CA GLU A 276 12.91 11.33 5.16
C GLU A 276 11.89 10.28 5.63
N ILE A 277 11.05 9.75 4.73
CA ILE A 277 10.07 8.71 5.10
C ILE A 277 10.81 7.43 5.53
N THR A 278 11.83 7.01 4.79
CA THR A 278 12.62 5.82 5.14
C THR A 278 13.32 5.96 6.48
N LYS A 279 13.87 7.15 6.78
CA LYS A 279 14.44 7.49 8.08
C LYS A 279 13.39 7.41 9.19
N GLY A 280 12.21 7.98 8.94
CA GLY A 280 11.08 7.94 9.88
C GLY A 280 10.66 6.53 10.21
N VAL A 281 10.42 5.69 9.20
CA VAL A 281 9.98 4.30 9.37
C VAL A 281 11.02 3.45 10.13
N LYS A 282 12.30 3.84 10.11
CA LYS A 282 13.37 3.20 10.89
C LYS A 282 13.51 3.73 12.32
N SER A 283 12.83 4.81 12.68
CA SER A 283 12.94 5.41 14.02
C SER A 283 12.08 4.64 15.03
N GLU A 284 12.59 4.47 16.27
CA GLU A 284 11.89 3.75 17.34
C GLU A 284 10.49 4.31 17.61
N ALA A 285 10.35 5.63 17.57
CA ALA A 285 9.07 6.29 17.83
C ALA A 285 8.01 5.96 16.75
N VAL A 286 8.40 5.90 15.47
CA VAL A 286 7.50 5.54 14.37
C VAL A 286 7.25 4.04 14.35
N ILE A 287 8.27 3.21 14.56
CA ILE A 287 8.14 1.75 14.70
C ILE A 287 7.10 1.42 15.77
N LYS A 288 7.21 2.05 16.95
CA LYS A 288 6.23 1.84 18.02
C LYS A 288 4.80 2.17 17.56
N LYS A 289 4.59 3.32 16.91
CA LYS A 289 3.26 3.72 16.40
C LYS A 289 2.73 2.75 15.36
N ILE A 290 3.59 2.28 14.44
CA ILE A 290 3.21 1.29 13.40
C ILE A 290 2.79 -0.03 14.07
N ARG A 291 3.55 -0.50 15.07
CA ARG A 291 3.23 -1.73 15.80
C ARG A 291 1.97 -1.61 16.66
N ASP A 292 1.75 -0.46 17.28
CA ASP A 292 0.51 -0.15 18.02
C ASP A 292 -0.72 -0.15 17.07
N ALA A 293 -0.54 0.16 15.79
CA ALA A 293 -1.55 0.03 14.74
C ALA A 293 -1.71 -1.41 14.20
N GLY A 294 -0.97 -2.39 14.75
CA GLY A 294 -1.03 -3.80 14.36
C GLY A 294 -0.26 -4.17 13.09
N ALA A 295 0.52 -3.23 12.53
CA ALA A 295 1.39 -3.44 11.39
C ALA A 295 2.86 -3.62 11.84
N ALA A 296 3.71 -4.12 10.95
CA ALA A 296 5.16 -4.08 11.12
C ALA A 296 5.77 -3.02 10.21
N GLU A 297 6.87 -2.46 10.63
CA GLU A 297 7.65 -1.55 9.81
C GLU A 297 8.25 -2.26 8.60
N LEU A 298 8.07 -1.69 7.42
CA LEU A 298 8.71 -2.12 6.18
C LEU A 298 9.42 -0.92 5.57
N ALA A 299 10.67 -0.70 6.01
CA ALA A 299 11.46 0.44 5.59
C ALA A 299 12.18 0.16 4.27
N GLY A 300 11.84 0.88 3.23
CA GLY A 300 12.51 0.82 1.94
C GLY A 300 12.41 2.14 1.20
N ASP A 301 13.48 2.50 0.49
CA ASP A 301 13.54 3.70 -0.33
C ASP A 301 12.80 3.53 -1.67
N SER A 302 12.87 4.54 -2.52
CA SER A 302 12.26 4.55 -3.85
C SER A 302 12.67 3.34 -4.70
N ALA A 303 13.95 2.95 -4.66
CA ALA A 303 14.46 1.83 -5.44
C ALA A 303 13.95 0.49 -4.89
N ALA A 304 13.92 0.33 -3.56
CA ALA A 304 13.36 -0.84 -2.91
C ALA A 304 11.86 -1.00 -3.23
N LEU A 305 11.11 0.10 -3.19
CA LEU A 305 9.68 0.08 -3.57
C LEU A 305 9.49 -0.31 -5.03
N ALA A 306 10.25 0.28 -5.96
CA ALA A 306 10.15 -0.07 -7.37
C ALA A 306 10.41 -1.57 -7.62
N LYS A 307 11.45 -2.12 -6.98
CA LYS A 307 11.76 -3.55 -7.05
C LYS A 307 10.67 -4.44 -6.43
N GLN A 308 10.11 -4.00 -5.30
CA GLN A 308 8.98 -4.70 -4.66
C GLN A 308 7.78 -4.77 -5.62
N MET A 309 7.40 -3.63 -6.23
CA MET A 309 6.31 -3.58 -7.21
C MET A 309 6.53 -4.51 -8.40
N GLU A 310 7.75 -4.55 -8.94
CA GLU A 310 8.11 -5.45 -10.05
C GLU A 310 7.97 -6.93 -9.66
N THR A 311 8.56 -7.31 -8.53
CA THR A 311 8.53 -8.69 -8.02
C THR A 311 7.10 -9.15 -7.72
N GLU A 312 6.34 -8.30 -7.02
CA GLU A 312 4.96 -8.57 -6.67
C GLU A 312 4.05 -8.66 -7.92
N ASN A 313 4.33 -7.84 -8.93
CA ASN A 313 3.57 -7.85 -10.18
C ASN A 313 3.68 -9.22 -10.89
N VAL A 314 4.87 -9.80 -10.95
CA VAL A 314 5.09 -11.14 -11.53
C VAL A 314 4.34 -12.21 -10.71
N LYS A 315 4.47 -12.16 -9.39
CA LYS A 315 3.82 -13.11 -8.47
C LYS A 315 2.30 -13.07 -8.58
N TRP A 316 1.71 -11.90 -8.38
CA TRP A 316 0.24 -11.77 -8.31
C TRP A 316 -0.43 -11.97 -9.66
N LYS A 317 0.21 -11.58 -10.77
CA LYS A 317 -0.27 -11.92 -12.10
C LYS A 317 -0.47 -13.42 -12.23
N LYS A 318 0.56 -14.21 -11.89
CA LYS A 318 0.51 -15.67 -11.97
C LYS A 318 -0.59 -16.26 -11.08
N VAL A 319 -0.72 -15.79 -9.83
CA VAL A 319 -1.74 -16.27 -8.89
C VAL A 319 -3.15 -15.97 -9.40
N ILE A 320 -3.40 -14.75 -9.87
CA ILE A 320 -4.71 -14.30 -10.35
C ILE A 320 -5.12 -15.09 -11.61
N GLU A 321 -4.18 -15.31 -12.54
CA GLU A 321 -4.41 -16.13 -13.75
C GLU A 321 -4.69 -17.58 -13.39
N ALA A 322 -3.93 -18.20 -12.47
CA ALA A 322 -4.13 -19.57 -12.01
C ALA A 322 -5.48 -19.76 -11.30
N ALA A 323 -5.87 -18.80 -10.47
CA ALA A 323 -7.15 -18.77 -9.78
C ALA A 323 -8.34 -18.44 -10.70
N LYS A 324 -8.07 -18.06 -11.97
CA LYS A 324 -9.09 -17.65 -12.96
C LYS A 324 -10.01 -16.54 -12.44
N LEU A 325 -9.44 -15.60 -11.70
CA LEU A 325 -10.19 -14.45 -11.21
C LEU A 325 -10.49 -13.49 -12.36
N GLU A 326 -11.77 -13.33 -12.66
CA GLU A 326 -12.18 -12.42 -13.73
C GLU A 326 -12.22 -10.98 -13.24
N PRO A 327 -11.76 -10.01 -14.05
CA PRO A 327 -11.87 -8.61 -13.74
C PRO A 327 -13.32 -8.15 -13.58
N GLN A 328 -13.61 -7.39 -12.53
CA GLN A 328 -14.91 -6.81 -12.22
C GLN A 328 -15.20 -5.55 -13.06
#